data_3c9e5421428e92a54f0605005d838431
#
_entry.id   3c9e5421428e92a54f0605005d838431
#
_cell.length_a   1.000
_cell.length_b   1.000
_cell.length_c   1.000
_cell.angle_alpha   90.00
_cell.angle_beta   90.00
_cell.angle_gamma   90.00
#
_symmetry.space_group_name_H-M   'P 1'
#
loop_
_entity.id
_entity.type
_entity.pdbx_description
1 polymer ?
#
loop_
_entity_poly.entity_id
_entity_poly.type
_entity_poly.pdbx_seq_one_letter_code
_entity_poly.pdbx_strand_id
1 'polypeptide(L)'
;MLVDLTVAIGVGVTLAALLFMRRMSEHAGLVPVDPDEDPEQRAHLPQGVEVFRFTGPIFFGVASEMLEALRRIGRSPRAIVLRMEEVPYIDATGAGALETFVRQAHSSGAEVWLCGMRRGPLDFLARMEPPFAGARRALTYDGTLRRLSAAGEERA
;
A
#
# COMPACT_ATOMS: atom_id res chain seq x y z
N MET A 1 15.88 42.27 -19.64
CA MET A 1 14.46 42.27 -19.23
C MET A 1 13.70 41.01 -19.71
N LEU A 2 13.72 40.62 -20.98
CA LEU A 2 13.00 39.40 -21.44
C LEU A 2 13.58 38.08 -20.82
N VAL A 3 14.89 38.03 -20.65
CA VAL A 3 15.57 36.86 -20.06
C VAL A 3 15.15 36.68 -18.59
N ASP A 4 15.04 37.75 -17.83
CA ASP A 4 14.62 37.71 -16.43
C ASP A 4 13.19 37.20 -16.27
N LEU A 5 12.28 37.59 -17.17
CA LEU A 5 10.91 37.10 -17.14
C LEU A 5 10.82 35.59 -17.44
N THR A 6 11.57 35.13 -18.44
CA THR A 6 11.60 33.70 -18.80
C THR A 6 12.18 32.85 -17.68
N VAL A 7 13.25 33.31 -17.04
CA VAL A 7 13.86 32.63 -15.88
C VAL A 7 12.87 32.63 -14.71
N ALA A 8 12.23 33.76 -14.41
CA ALA A 8 11.25 33.83 -13.32
C ALA A 8 10.05 32.91 -13.53
N ILE A 9 9.53 32.80 -14.75
CA ILE A 9 8.46 31.85 -15.09
C ILE A 9 8.96 30.40 -14.93
N GLY A 10 10.14 30.07 -15.45
CA GLY A 10 10.72 28.74 -15.31
C GLY A 10 10.90 28.32 -13.87
N VAL A 11 11.47 29.18 -13.04
CA VAL A 11 11.62 28.95 -11.60
C VAL A 11 10.27 28.80 -10.90
N GLY A 12 9.30 29.69 -11.22
CA GLY A 12 7.97 29.64 -10.64
C GLY A 12 7.21 28.35 -10.95
N VAL A 13 7.23 27.92 -12.21
CA VAL A 13 6.59 26.66 -12.63
C VAL A 13 7.27 25.46 -11.99
N THR A 14 8.60 25.44 -11.94
CA THR A 14 9.34 24.35 -11.32
C THR A 14 9.05 24.25 -9.82
N LEU A 15 9.04 25.38 -9.13
CA LEU A 15 8.74 25.43 -7.69
C LEU A 15 7.30 25.01 -7.41
N ALA A 16 6.35 25.50 -8.22
CA ALA A 16 4.93 25.10 -8.10
C ALA A 16 4.74 23.60 -8.32
N ALA A 17 5.43 23.01 -9.31
CA ALA A 17 5.40 21.57 -9.56
C ALA A 17 5.98 20.78 -8.40
N LEU A 18 7.09 21.21 -7.82
CA LEU A 18 7.71 20.56 -6.65
C LEU A 18 6.81 20.64 -5.41
N LEU A 19 6.20 21.80 -5.17
CA LEU A 19 5.27 21.98 -4.05
C LEU A 19 3.99 21.15 -4.24
N PHE A 20 3.50 21.04 -5.47
CA PHE A 20 2.36 20.18 -5.80
C PHE A 20 2.68 18.70 -5.55
N MET A 21 3.84 18.24 -6.03
CA MET A 21 4.30 16.86 -5.78
C MET A 21 4.43 16.57 -4.28
N ARG A 22 5.00 17.50 -3.52
CA ARG A 22 5.11 17.36 -2.06
C ARG A 22 3.73 17.27 -1.39
N ARG A 23 2.80 18.17 -1.73
CA ARG A 23 1.43 18.13 -1.18
C ARG A 23 0.70 16.83 -1.52
N MET A 24 0.90 16.33 -2.73
CA MET A 24 0.28 15.08 -3.16
C MET A 24 0.86 13.86 -2.41
N SER A 25 2.15 13.92 -2.05
CA SER A 25 2.82 12.89 -1.25
C SER A 25 2.36 12.89 0.22
N GLU A 26 2.03 14.04 0.79
CA GLU A 26 1.57 14.16 2.18
C GLU A 26 0.19 13.51 2.42
N HIS A 27 -0.59 13.26 1.37
CA HIS A 27 -1.91 12.62 1.44
C HIS A 27 -1.90 11.15 0.98
N ALA A 28 -0.75 10.67 0.54
CA ALA A 28 -0.57 9.28 0.13
C ALA A 28 0.21 8.56 1.22
N GLY A 29 -0.32 7.47 1.75
CA GLY A 29 0.37 6.76 2.81
C GLY A 29 -0.21 5.40 3.13
N LEU A 30 0.54 4.63 3.89
CA LEU A 30 0.10 3.38 4.49
C LEU A 30 -0.33 3.64 5.91
N VAL A 31 -1.62 3.63 6.16
CA VAL A 31 -2.21 3.87 7.47
C VAL A 31 -2.60 2.52 8.09
N PRO A 32 -2.13 2.21 9.32
CA PRO A 32 -2.73 1.11 10.08
C PRO A 32 -4.23 1.40 10.22
N VAL A 33 -5.06 0.40 10.00
CA VAL A 33 -6.48 0.56 10.27
C VAL A 33 -6.63 0.67 11.78
N ASP A 34 -7.01 1.88 12.25
CA ASP A 34 -7.20 2.12 13.68
C ASP A 34 -8.38 1.27 14.16
N PRO A 35 -8.15 0.48 15.20
CA PRO A 35 -9.22 -0.31 15.82
C PRO A 35 -10.42 0.50 16.31
N ASP A 36 -10.19 1.79 16.60
CA ASP A 36 -11.21 2.69 17.10
C ASP A 36 -12.06 3.34 16.01
N GLU A 37 -11.58 3.35 14.75
CA GLU A 37 -12.35 3.84 13.59
C GLU A 37 -13.44 2.86 13.14
N ASP A 38 -13.26 1.56 13.38
CA ASP A 38 -14.27 0.55 13.03
C ASP A 38 -14.26 -0.62 14.04
N PRO A 39 -14.93 -0.45 15.19
CA PRO A 39 -14.97 -1.47 16.25
C PRO A 39 -15.57 -2.82 15.79
N GLU A 40 -16.49 -2.79 14.81
CA GLU A 40 -17.09 -4.00 14.26
C GLU A 40 -16.09 -4.81 13.42
N GLN A 41 -15.21 -4.14 12.68
CA GLN A 41 -14.16 -4.81 11.92
C GLN A 41 -13.11 -5.45 12.83
N ARG A 42 -12.77 -4.82 13.95
CA ARG A 42 -11.81 -5.37 14.93
C ARG A 42 -12.30 -6.66 15.59
N ALA A 43 -13.56 -6.70 15.94
CA ALA A 43 -14.16 -7.87 16.62
C ALA A 43 -14.11 -9.14 15.74
N HIS A 44 -13.91 -8.99 14.43
CA HIS A 44 -13.88 -10.08 13.46
C HIS A 44 -12.49 -10.35 12.87
N LEU A 45 -11.43 -9.66 13.34
CA LEU A 45 -10.06 -9.92 12.86
C LEU A 45 -9.54 -11.24 13.44
N PRO A 46 -9.12 -12.18 12.58
CA PRO A 46 -8.49 -13.40 13.05
C PRO A 46 -7.17 -13.10 13.75
N GLN A 47 -6.80 -13.91 14.76
CA GLN A 47 -5.55 -13.71 15.50
C GLN A 47 -4.32 -13.73 14.58
N GLY A 48 -3.40 -12.79 14.81
CA GLY A 48 -2.17 -12.65 14.05
C GLY A 48 -2.35 -12.08 12.64
N VAL A 49 -3.48 -11.43 12.35
CA VAL A 49 -3.72 -10.70 11.10
C VAL A 49 -3.58 -9.21 11.37
N GLU A 50 -2.75 -8.55 10.58
CA GLU A 50 -2.59 -7.10 10.58
C GLU A 50 -3.21 -6.50 9.32
N VAL A 51 -3.90 -5.37 9.46
CA VAL A 51 -4.60 -4.72 8.35
C VAL A 51 -4.08 -3.30 8.17
N PHE A 52 -3.71 -2.97 6.94
CA PHE A 52 -3.30 -1.63 6.55
C PHE A 52 -4.16 -1.15 5.39
N ARG A 53 -4.43 0.15 5.38
CA ARG A 53 -5.12 0.82 4.27
C ARG A 53 -4.13 1.70 3.53
N PHE A 54 -4.08 1.57 2.21
CA PHE A 54 -3.42 2.54 1.36
C PHE A 54 -4.38 3.67 1.03
N THR A 55 -3.97 4.90 1.31
CA THR A 55 -4.68 6.12 0.89
C THR A 55 -3.88 6.81 -0.21
N GLY A 56 -4.57 7.18 -1.29
CA GLY A 56 -3.94 7.88 -2.40
C GLY A 56 -3.07 7.00 -3.31
N PRO A 57 -2.34 7.63 -4.24
CA PRO A 57 -1.53 6.93 -5.23
C PRO A 57 -0.24 6.36 -4.61
N ILE A 58 0.20 5.20 -5.12
CA ILE A 58 1.44 4.54 -4.67
C ILE A 58 2.57 4.87 -5.63
N PHE A 59 3.51 5.72 -5.19
CA PHE A 59 4.73 6.07 -5.91
C PHE A 59 5.91 6.24 -4.94
N PHE A 60 7.05 6.75 -5.40
CA PHE A 60 8.35 6.75 -4.70
C PHE A 60 8.33 7.14 -3.21
N GLY A 61 7.41 8.01 -2.76
CA GLY A 61 7.31 8.44 -1.35
C GLY A 61 6.79 7.37 -0.39
N VAL A 62 6.00 6.42 -0.88
CA VAL A 62 5.32 5.41 -0.04
C VAL A 62 6.24 4.25 0.37
N ALA A 63 7.36 4.07 -0.32
CA ALA A 63 8.30 2.97 -0.05
C ALA A 63 8.84 2.96 1.38
N SER A 64 9.22 4.12 1.89
CA SER A 64 9.74 4.28 3.25
C SER A 64 8.68 3.98 4.31
N GLU A 65 7.45 4.43 4.08
CA GLU A 65 6.33 4.21 5.00
C GLU A 65 5.94 2.73 5.09
N MET A 66 5.98 2.02 3.96
CA MET A 66 5.75 0.59 3.92
C MET A 66 6.77 -0.18 4.77
N LEU A 67 8.05 0.18 4.67
CA LEU A 67 9.11 -0.45 5.45
C LEU A 67 9.01 -0.09 6.93
N GLU A 68 8.62 1.14 7.26
CA GLU A 68 8.36 1.54 8.63
C GLU A 68 7.16 0.81 9.24
N ALA A 69 6.09 0.62 8.48
CA ALA A 69 4.93 -0.14 8.94
C ALA A 69 5.33 -1.57 9.34
N LEU A 70 6.13 -2.25 8.52
CA LEU A 70 6.67 -3.58 8.87
C LEU A 70 7.50 -3.58 10.14
N ARG A 71 8.32 -2.55 10.37
CA ARG A 71 9.14 -2.43 11.58
C ARG A 71 8.32 -2.18 12.84
N ARG A 72 7.18 -1.50 12.72
CA ARG A 72 6.26 -1.22 13.84
C ARG A 72 5.47 -2.44 14.28
N ILE A 73 5.30 -3.41 13.40
CA ILE A 73 4.69 -4.70 13.73
C ILE A 73 5.67 -5.46 14.64
N GLY A 74 5.58 -5.26 15.95
CA GLY A 74 6.51 -5.82 16.94
C GLY A 74 6.46 -7.34 17.13
N ARG A 75 5.53 -8.03 16.47
CA ARG A 75 5.42 -9.50 16.35
C ARG A 75 5.23 -9.81 14.88
N SER A 76 5.85 -10.89 14.39
CA SER A 76 5.61 -11.36 13.02
C SER A 76 4.16 -11.81 12.89
N PRO A 77 3.31 -11.07 12.17
CA PRO A 77 1.94 -11.50 11.93
C PRO A 77 1.96 -12.75 11.04
N ARG A 78 0.93 -13.58 11.12
CA ARG A 78 0.77 -14.68 10.17
C ARG A 78 0.30 -14.20 8.80
N ALA A 79 -0.43 -13.09 8.75
CA ALA A 79 -0.89 -12.47 7.52
C ALA A 79 -1.00 -10.95 7.65
N ILE A 80 -0.72 -10.28 6.54
CA ILE A 80 -0.86 -8.83 6.38
C ILE A 80 -1.87 -8.60 5.24
N VAL A 81 -2.91 -7.85 5.53
CA VAL A 81 -3.92 -7.47 4.55
C VAL A 81 -3.73 -6.00 4.18
N LEU A 82 -3.48 -5.75 2.91
CA LEU A 82 -3.36 -4.41 2.35
C LEU A 82 -4.64 -4.05 1.60
N ARG A 83 -5.38 -3.09 2.12
CA ARG A 83 -6.59 -2.55 1.51
C ARG A 83 -6.19 -1.51 0.46
N MET A 84 -6.62 -1.74 -0.79
CA MET A 84 -6.22 -0.97 -1.97
C MET A 84 -7.38 -0.21 -2.63
N GLU A 85 -8.54 -0.13 -1.95
CA GLU A 85 -9.75 0.49 -2.50
C GLU A 85 -9.55 1.97 -2.86
N GLU A 86 -8.69 2.66 -2.10
CA GLU A 86 -8.41 4.09 -2.26
C GLU A 86 -7.17 4.38 -3.11
N VAL A 87 -6.56 3.34 -3.71
CA VAL A 87 -5.41 3.49 -4.60
C VAL A 87 -5.89 3.72 -6.03
N PRO A 88 -5.81 4.96 -6.56
CA PRO A 88 -6.22 5.26 -7.93
C PRO A 88 -5.15 4.85 -8.96
N TYR A 89 -3.88 4.86 -8.56
CA TYR A 89 -2.73 4.71 -9.44
C TYR A 89 -1.53 4.13 -8.71
N ILE A 90 -0.72 3.35 -9.44
CA ILE A 90 0.57 2.84 -8.99
C ILE A 90 1.59 3.02 -10.12
N ASP A 91 2.81 3.49 -9.82
CA ASP A 91 3.90 3.58 -10.78
C ASP A 91 4.93 2.44 -10.59
N ALA A 92 5.94 2.40 -11.45
CA ALA A 92 6.98 1.37 -11.41
C ALA A 92 7.76 1.38 -10.07
N THR A 93 8.00 2.57 -9.51
CA THR A 93 8.71 2.72 -8.23
C THR A 93 7.87 2.24 -7.07
N GLY A 94 6.58 2.61 -7.05
CA GLY A 94 5.62 2.15 -6.05
C GLY A 94 5.39 0.64 -6.11
N ALA A 95 5.33 0.07 -7.32
CA ALA A 95 5.21 -1.37 -7.50
C ALA A 95 6.46 -2.12 -7.02
N GLY A 96 7.66 -1.60 -7.29
CA GLY A 96 8.92 -2.16 -6.75
C GLY A 96 9.01 -2.07 -5.23
N ALA A 97 8.49 -0.98 -4.64
CA ALA A 97 8.37 -0.85 -3.19
C ALA A 97 7.40 -1.88 -2.60
N LEU A 98 6.24 -2.06 -3.23
CA LEU A 98 5.25 -3.08 -2.84
C LEU A 98 5.83 -4.49 -2.93
N GLU A 99 6.59 -4.80 -3.99
CA GLU A 99 7.28 -6.08 -4.13
C GLU A 99 8.31 -6.31 -3.02
N THR A 100 9.08 -5.28 -2.68
CA THR A 100 10.05 -5.34 -1.59
C THR A 100 9.37 -5.57 -0.25
N PHE A 101 8.24 -4.89 0.01
CA PHE A 101 7.42 -5.10 1.19
C PHE A 101 6.92 -6.55 1.27
N VAL A 102 6.34 -7.08 0.19
CA VAL A 102 5.84 -8.46 0.13
C VAL A 102 6.95 -9.47 0.41
N ARG A 103 8.12 -9.30 -0.22
CA ARG A 103 9.28 -10.16 0.00
C ARG A 103 9.76 -10.12 1.45
N GLN A 104 9.79 -8.94 2.07
CA GLN A 104 10.19 -8.78 3.46
C GLN A 104 9.17 -9.39 4.44
N ALA A 105 7.89 -9.19 4.20
CA ALA A 105 6.82 -9.82 4.96
C ALA A 105 6.92 -11.36 4.92
N HIS A 106 7.15 -11.93 3.74
CA HIS A 106 7.35 -13.36 3.57
C HIS A 106 8.59 -13.89 4.31
N SER A 107 9.70 -13.14 4.29
CA SER A 107 10.91 -13.53 5.04
C SER A 107 10.68 -13.55 6.54
N SER A 108 9.69 -12.82 7.04
CA SER A 108 9.22 -12.84 8.43
C SER A 108 8.13 -13.88 8.69
N GLY A 109 7.75 -14.68 7.69
CA GLY A 109 6.73 -15.74 7.80
C GLY A 109 5.30 -15.27 7.59
N ALA A 110 5.07 -14.01 7.17
CA ALA A 110 3.74 -13.46 6.96
C ALA A 110 3.25 -13.67 5.52
N GLU A 111 2.01 -14.10 5.35
CA GLU A 111 1.32 -14.04 4.05
C GLU A 111 0.85 -12.61 3.76
N VAL A 112 0.97 -12.14 2.52
CA VAL A 112 0.46 -10.82 2.11
C VAL A 112 -0.75 -10.96 1.20
N TRP A 113 -1.79 -10.21 1.51
CA TRP A 113 -3.03 -10.15 0.76
C TRP A 113 -3.30 -8.72 0.26
N LEU A 114 -3.56 -8.59 -1.04
CA LEU A 114 -4.00 -7.33 -1.66
C LEU A 114 -5.49 -7.44 -1.94
N CYS A 115 -6.30 -6.57 -1.33
CA CYS A 115 -7.75 -6.59 -1.51
C CYS A 115 -8.29 -5.24 -2.01
N GLY A 116 -9.41 -5.30 -2.74
CA GLY A 116 -10.11 -4.10 -3.22
C GLY A 116 -9.37 -3.31 -4.30
N MET A 117 -8.43 -3.93 -5.01
CA MET A 117 -7.63 -3.23 -6.01
C MET A 117 -8.47 -2.80 -7.21
N ARG A 118 -8.33 -1.53 -7.60
CA ARG A 118 -8.97 -0.97 -8.80
C ARG A 118 -8.33 -1.54 -10.08
N ARG A 119 -9.06 -1.47 -11.20
CA ARG A 119 -8.59 -2.00 -12.50
C ARG A 119 -7.24 -1.43 -12.94
N GLY A 120 -7.03 -0.11 -12.83
CA GLY A 120 -5.79 0.53 -13.25
C GLY A 120 -4.54 -0.05 -12.58
N PRO A 121 -4.43 0.00 -11.24
CA PRO A 121 -3.35 -0.65 -10.51
C PRO A 121 -3.22 -2.16 -10.78
N LEU A 122 -4.35 -2.86 -10.89
CA LEU A 122 -4.36 -4.30 -11.18
C LEU A 122 -3.74 -4.61 -12.55
N ASP A 123 -4.15 -3.87 -13.58
CA ASP A 123 -3.64 -4.03 -14.95
C ASP A 123 -2.17 -3.62 -15.05
N PHE A 124 -1.74 -2.62 -14.25
CA PHE A 124 -0.34 -2.22 -14.18
C PHE A 124 0.53 -3.35 -13.61
N LEU A 125 0.17 -3.89 -12.45
CA LEU A 125 0.91 -4.98 -11.81
C LEU A 125 0.91 -6.27 -12.65
N ALA A 126 -0.15 -6.52 -13.43
CA ALA A 126 -0.24 -7.68 -14.31
C ALA A 126 0.70 -7.60 -15.53
N ARG A 127 1.08 -6.36 -15.94
CA ARG A 127 1.97 -6.11 -17.09
C ARG A 127 3.44 -5.91 -16.71
N MET A 128 3.77 -5.99 -15.44
CA MET A 128 5.17 -5.87 -15.01
C MET A 128 6.01 -7.03 -15.53
N GLU A 129 7.27 -6.74 -15.86
CA GLU A 129 8.28 -7.72 -16.19
C GLU A 129 9.50 -7.54 -15.24
N PRO A 130 9.79 -8.50 -14.37
CA PRO A 130 9.03 -9.75 -14.14
C PRO A 130 7.65 -9.51 -13.54
N PRO A 131 6.69 -10.44 -13.69
CA PRO A 131 5.35 -10.31 -13.14
C PRO A 131 5.38 -10.15 -11.63
N PHE A 132 4.55 -9.24 -11.11
CA PHE A 132 4.40 -9.04 -9.67
C PHE A 132 3.94 -10.34 -8.99
N ALA A 133 4.76 -10.86 -8.10
CA ALA A 133 4.56 -12.15 -7.45
C ALA A 133 4.55 -12.02 -5.91
N GLY A 134 4.11 -13.08 -5.26
CA GLY A 134 4.23 -13.24 -3.80
C GLY A 134 3.03 -12.79 -3.01
N ALA A 135 2.21 -11.87 -3.47
CA ALA A 135 0.98 -11.48 -2.77
C ALA A 135 -0.24 -12.23 -3.31
N ARG A 136 -1.12 -12.66 -2.42
CA ARG A 136 -2.44 -13.18 -2.78
C ARG A 136 -3.38 -12.01 -3.10
N ARG A 137 -4.30 -12.19 -4.04
CA ARG A 137 -5.25 -11.16 -4.44
C ARG A 137 -6.67 -11.58 -4.08
N ALA A 138 -7.45 -10.63 -3.57
CA ALA A 138 -8.85 -10.81 -3.29
C ALA A 138 -9.66 -9.59 -3.77
N LEU A 139 -10.90 -9.83 -4.19
CA LEU A 139 -11.76 -8.76 -4.69
C LEU A 139 -12.22 -7.84 -3.58
N THR A 140 -12.48 -8.39 -2.39
CA THR A 140 -13.02 -7.64 -1.25
C THR A 140 -12.27 -7.95 0.04
N TYR A 141 -12.31 -7.00 0.95
CA TYR A 141 -11.75 -7.14 2.29
C TYR A 141 -12.44 -8.28 3.06
N ASP A 142 -13.77 -8.32 3.10
CA ASP A 142 -14.53 -9.36 3.81
C ASP A 142 -14.25 -10.77 3.26
N GLY A 143 -14.07 -10.89 1.94
CA GLY A 143 -13.68 -12.15 1.31
C GLY A 143 -12.30 -12.62 1.74
N THR A 144 -11.39 -11.68 2.00
CA THR A 144 -10.04 -11.96 2.52
C THR A 144 -10.11 -12.45 3.95
N LEU A 145 -10.86 -11.76 4.81
CA LEU A 145 -11.00 -12.14 6.21
C LEU A 145 -11.61 -13.52 6.38
N ARG A 146 -12.68 -13.83 5.65
CA ARG A 146 -13.30 -15.17 5.68
C ARG A 146 -12.31 -16.29 5.32
N ARG A 147 -11.46 -16.08 4.31
CA ARG A 147 -10.43 -17.06 3.93
C ARG A 147 -9.36 -17.22 5.00
N LEU A 148 -8.97 -16.12 5.65
CA LEU A 148 -7.98 -16.16 6.73
C LEU A 148 -8.55 -16.79 8.00
N SER A 149 -9.84 -16.62 8.32
CA SER A 149 -10.50 -17.28 9.44
C SER A 149 -10.54 -18.80 9.23
N ALA A 150 -11.02 -19.25 8.07
CA ALA A 150 -11.09 -20.66 7.73
C ALA A 150 -9.71 -21.35 7.77
N ALA A 151 -8.67 -20.70 7.24
CA ALA A 151 -7.30 -21.23 7.28
C ALA A 151 -6.67 -21.22 8.68
N GLY A 152 -7.23 -20.44 9.62
CA GLY A 152 -6.82 -20.43 11.03
C GLY A 152 -7.40 -21.60 11.82
N GLU A 153 -8.64 -21.98 11.53
CA GLU A 153 -9.33 -23.08 12.17
C GLU A 153 -8.75 -24.45 11.80
N GLU A 154 -8.23 -24.59 10.57
CA GLU A 154 -7.58 -25.84 10.12
C GLU A 154 -6.20 -26.08 10.76
N ARG A 155 -5.60 -25.06 11.37
CA ARG A 155 -4.25 -25.15 11.98
C ARG A 155 -4.26 -25.16 13.52
N ALA A 156 -5.41 -25.02 14.14
CA ALA A 156 -5.61 -25.07 15.59
C ALA A 156 -6.02 -26.46 16.05
#